data_421a0e971dfc442c1fa69e3aff8710bc
#
_entry.id   421a0e971dfc442c1fa69e3aff8710bc
#
_cell.length_a   1.000
_cell.length_b   1.000
_cell.length_c   1.000
_cell.angle_alpha   90.00
_cell.angle_beta   90.00
_cell.angle_gamma   90.00
#
_symmetry.space_group_name_H-M   'P 1'
#
loop_
_entity.id
_entity.type
_entity.pdbx_description
1 polymer ?
#
loop_
_entity_poly.entity_id
_entity_poly.type
_entity_poly.pdbx_seq_one_letter_code
_entity_poly.pdbx_strand_id
1 'polypeptide(L)'
;MKKQILCALIIGATYTPSFAQPSPVKKAAQSVFSLTTFKQGNIIATTNGVFTANGEALSMWHPFVDADSAVVVDSKGNKYIVESLLGANDIYDLCKFRIKGKTAATPLASKAIANGSKAWVVSYTVKKPEAHSIPIASTEAFMDSLTYYLFNDTDVSSSQLGCPIVNDQGQLLGIMQRPKTGGRAYSADARLSSQFKLTGLSLNDNTLRKCGIRTALPSNANDAMVTLMLASQRGDSLLYTAYIDEFISTFPQLPDGYTAKAQQEMAGGHFAIAAKNMEIAIKNAERKDEAHSNYSKLIYQKMLYSNDSLYTAWTLDKALQEAELAYSINPQPAYRHQQAQIYYAKGDYQKAYDTFMSLTSTDMRSGDLFYEAAQCQRQLQAPDTTIIHLLDSAVAAQPPDTTAAPSVLERGLTYYRANKLRPAFIDFCQYDSLMKGRGTHTFYYIKYQCENKMHLYQQALNDIAHAIVLNRAEPTYYAEMASVQLKVGQNENAIQTTDLALQVTDQDPDIFIIRGIAFGEMKQKDKALEALNKAKALGDERADKLIEKYK
;
A
#
# COMPACT_ATOMS: atom_id res chain seq x y z
N MET A 1 91.73 39.92 -40.55
CA MET A 1 91.04 40.67 -39.48
C MET A 1 89.52 40.50 -39.69
N LYS A 2 88.87 39.63 -38.97
CA LYS A 2 87.42 39.42 -39.03
C LYS A 2 86.88 39.69 -37.66
N LYS A 3 86.06 40.74 -37.50
CA LYS A 3 85.34 41.04 -36.23
C LYS A 3 84.09 40.14 -36.20
N GLN A 4 83.93 39.29 -35.22
CA GLN A 4 82.71 38.60 -34.92
C GLN A 4 81.90 39.46 -33.94
N ILE A 5 80.67 39.82 -34.37
CA ILE A 5 79.66 40.48 -33.52
C ILE A 5 78.87 39.37 -32.85
N LEU A 6 78.91 39.27 -31.52
CA LEU A 6 78.17 38.35 -30.70
C LEU A 6 76.83 39.00 -30.32
N CYS A 7 75.73 38.58 -30.95
CA CYS A 7 74.37 38.97 -30.53
C CYS A 7 73.93 38.09 -29.34
N ALA A 8 73.84 38.68 -28.15
CA ALA A 8 73.24 38.08 -26.98
C ALA A 8 71.71 38.12 -27.10
N LEU A 9 71.08 36.97 -27.34
CA LEU A 9 69.61 36.80 -27.21
C LEU A 9 69.27 36.72 -25.71
N ILE A 10 68.61 37.77 -25.17
CA ILE A 10 67.98 37.74 -23.86
C ILE A 10 66.64 37.04 -24.02
N ILE A 11 66.54 35.74 -23.66
CA ILE A 11 65.28 35.04 -23.53
C ILE A 11 64.66 35.50 -22.21
N GLY A 12 63.74 36.43 -22.25
CA GLY A 12 62.89 36.79 -21.12
C GLY A 12 61.96 35.62 -20.80
N ALA A 13 62.35 34.81 -19.82
CA ALA A 13 61.45 33.85 -19.23
C ALA A 13 60.37 34.62 -18.46
N THR A 14 59.20 34.75 -19.04
CA THR A 14 58.01 35.20 -18.30
C THR A 14 57.66 34.10 -17.30
N TYR A 15 58.11 34.24 -16.06
CA TYR A 15 57.59 33.45 -14.94
C TYR A 15 56.13 33.83 -14.71
N THR A 16 55.21 33.07 -15.23
CA THR A 16 53.85 33.05 -14.73
C THR A 16 53.90 32.38 -13.36
N PRO A 17 53.53 33.07 -12.28
CA PRO A 17 53.54 32.44 -10.96
C PRO A 17 52.50 31.31 -10.96
N SER A 18 52.97 30.10 -11.07
CA SER A 18 52.16 28.95 -10.80
C SER A 18 51.88 28.95 -9.30
N PHE A 19 50.77 29.55 -8.87
CA PHE A 19 50.33 29.46 -7.48
C PHE A 19 50.13 27.98 -7.15
N ALA A 20 50.98 27.44 -6.30
CA ALA A 20 50.81 26.07 -5.82
C ALA A 20 49.43 25.91 -5.16
N GLN A 21 48.72 24.89 -5.55
CA GLN A 21 47.39 24.58 -4.98
C GLN A 21 47.52 24.47 -3.45
N PRO A 22 46.65 25.14 -2.66
CA PRO A 22 46.65 25.01 -1.21
C PRO A 22 46.48 23.55 -0.76
N SER A 23 47.18 23.17 0.30
CA SER A 23 47.07 21.79 0.82
C SER A 23 45.63 21.37 1.17
N PRO A 24 44.77 22.24 1.74
CA PRO A 24 43.37 21.91 1.96
C PRO A 24 42.56 21.62 0.66
N VAL A 25 42.84 22.36 -0.42
CA VAL A 25 42.22 22.13 -1.74
C VAL A 25 42.62 20.76 -2.32
N LYS A 26 43.91 20.38 -2.16
CA LYS A 26 44.35 19.04 -2.56
C LYS A 26 43.68 17.94 -1.76
N LYS A 27 43.38 18.18 -0.47
CA LYS A 27 42.64 17.25 0.36
C LYS A 27 41.18 17.14 -0.09
N ALA A 28 40.52 18.28 -0.38
CA ALA A 28 39.15 18.31 -0.91
C ALA A 28 39.01 17.53 -2.23
N ALA A 29 40.03 17.56 -3.08
CA ALA A 29 40.06 16.81 -4.34
C ALA A 29 39.92 15.28 -4.15
N GLN A 30 40.23 14.73 -2.98
CA GLN A 30 40.05 13.31 -2.68
C GLN A 30 38.57 12.93 -2.43
N SER A 31 37.71 13.92 -2.21
CA SER A 31 36.27 13.71 -1.93
C SER A 31 35.41 13.79 -3.19
N VAL A 32 36.00 14.09 -4.36
CA VAL A 32 35.26 14.21 -5.61
C VAL A 32 35.03 12.84 -6.23
N PHE A 33 33.88 12.64 -6.83
CA PHE A 33 33.52 11.41 -7.51
C PHE A 33 32.84 11.66 -8.85
N SER A 34 32.81 10.66 -9.72
CA SER A 34 31.93 10.58 -10.87
C SER A 34 30.65 9.85 -10.49
N LEU A 35 29.50 10.41 -10.85
CA LEU A 35 28.15 9.85 -10.67
C LEU A 35 27.62 9.40 -12.02
N THR A 36 27.14 8.18 -12.11
CA THR A 36 26.38 7.65 -13.25
C THR A 36 25.03 7.16 -12.79
N THR A 37 23.97 7.62 -13.44
CA THR A 37 22.57 7.24 -13.16
C THR A 37 22.03 6.35 -14.27
N PHE A 38 21.14 5.44 -13.88
CA PHE A 38 20.60 4.41 -14.77
C PHE A 38 19.06 4.39 -14.70
N LYS A 39 18.46 3.95 -15.81
CA LYS A 39 17.05 3.59 -15.91
C LYS A 39 16.96 2.23 -16.60
N GLN A 40 16.44 1.23 -15.92
CA GLN A 40 16.35 -0.16 -16.41
C GLN A 40 17.70 -0.69 -16.94
N GLY A 41 18.78 -0.37 -16.21
CA GLY A 41 20.15 -0.78 -16.54
C GLY A 41 20.85 0.06 -17.63
N ASN A 42 20.15 1.01 -18.29
CA ASN A 42 20.73 1.89 -19.28
C ASN A 42 21.22 3.19 -18.62
N ILE A 43 22.39 3.67 -19.05
CA ILE A 43 22.92 4.95 -18.60
C ILE A 43 22.02 6.09 -19.11
N ILE A 44 21.56 6.97 -18.22
CA ILE A 44 20.79 8.16 -18.58
C ILE A 44 21.58 9.45 -18.40
N ALA A 45 22.47 9.51 -17.42
CA ALA A 45 23.34 10.66 -17.23
C ALA A 45 24.65 10.27 -16.54
N THR A 46 25.69 11.08 -16.80
CA THR A 46 26.96 11.04 -16.05
C THR A 46 27.31 12.47 -15.65
N THR A 47 27.69 12.66 -14.39
CA THR A 47 28.09 13.96 -13.84
C THR A 47 29.12 13.73 -12.72
N ASN A 48 29.44 14.78 -11.99
CA ASN A 48 30.33 14.70 -10.83
C ASN A 48 29.58 15.10 -9.55
N GLY A 49 30.24 14.91 -8.43
CA GLY A 49 29.76 15.35 -7.13
C GLY A 49 30.86 15.25 -6.07
N VAL A 50 30.50 15.50 -4.83
CA VAL A 50 31.43 15.55 -3.72
C VAL A 50 30.84 14.89 -2.48
N PHE A 51 31.64 14.11 -1.76
CA PHE A 51 31.27 13.61 -0.44
C PHE A 51 31.38 14.74 0.58
N THR A 52 30.29 15.02 1.29
CA THR A 52 30.19 16.08 2.31
C THR A 52 30.32 15.58 3.73
N ALA A 53 30.03 14.29 3.94
CA ALA A 53 30.24 13.56 5.17
C ALA A 53 30.56 12.09 4.87
N ASN A 54 30.84 11.29 5.88
CA ASN A 54 31.08 9.86 5.71
C ASN A 54 29.79 9.17 5.20
N GLY A 55 29.83 8.69 3.97
CA GLY A 55 28.68 8.07 3.31
C GLY A 55 27.61 9.04 2.80
N GLU A 56 27.77 10.37 2.94
CA GLU A 56 26.86 11.37 2.41
C GLU A 56 27.49 12.17 1.28
N ALA A 57 26.71 12.46 0.26
CA ALA A 57 27.18 13.07 -0.98
C ALA A 57 26.23 14.15 -1.48
N LEU A 58 26.78 15.10 -2.24
CA LEU A 58 26.08 16.17 -2.90
C LEU A 58 26.41 16.16 -4.40
N SER A 59 25.39 16.31 -5.25
CA SER A 59 25.53 16.45 -6.70
C SER A 59 24.35 17.24 -7.25
N MET A 60 24.29 17.43 -8.57
CA MET A 60 23.12 18.00 -9.25
C MET A 60 21.94 17.05 -9.16
N TRP A 61 20.73 17.62 -9.14
CA TRP A 61 19.48 16.84 -9.06
C TRP A 61 19.03 16.26 -10.40
N HIS A 62 19.14 17.03 -11.49
CA HIS A 62 18.57 16.61 -12.77
C HIS A 62 19.07 15.24 -13.29
N PRO A 63 20.29 14.75 -13.00
CA PRO A 63 20.72 13.41 -13.38
C PRO A 63 19.94 12.29 -12.67
N PHE A 64 19.29 12.59 -11.54
CA PHE A 64 18.48 11.62 -10.79
C PHE A 64 17.05 11.53 -11.27
N VAL A 65 16.58 12.51 -12.07
CA VAL A 65 15.22 12.47 -12.61
C VAL A 65 15.09 11.27 -13.53
N ASP A 66 14.03 10.46 -13.30
CA ASP A 66 13.76 9.20 -13.98
C ASP A 66 14.78 8.06 -13.72
N ALA A 67 15.80 8.26 -12.91
CA ALA A 67 16.74 7.20 -12.53
C ALA A 67 16.10 6.21 -11.55
N ASP A 68 16.35 4.92 -11.74
CA ASP A 68 16.01 3.86 -10.79
C ASP A 68 17.21 3.40 -9.94
N SER A 69 18.43 3.70 -10.40
CA SER A 69 19.65 3.36 -9.71
C SER A 69 20.78 4.33 -10.09
N ALA A 70 21.79 4.42 -9.22
CA ALA A 70 22.96 5.24 -9.47
C ALA A 70 24.21 4.64 -8.81
N VAL A 71 25.35 4.89 -9.44
CA VAL A 71 26.68 4.46 -8.97
C VAL A 71 27.62 5.65 -8.93
N VAL A 72 28.38 5.77 -7.86
CA VAL A 72 29.48 6.74 -7.77
C VAL A 72 30.83 6.01 -7.82
N VAL A 73 31.82 6.64 -8.45
CA VAL A 73 33.20 6.16 -8.50
C VAL A 73 34.09 7.24 -7.90
N ASP A 74 34.76 6.92 -6.79
CA ASP A 74 35.65 7.87 -6.12
C ASP A 74 36.98 8.10 -6.87
N SER A 75 37.79 9.03 -6.42
CA SER A 75 39.11 9.35 -7.00
C SER A 75 40.12 8.20 -6.93
N LYS A 76 39.85 7.15 -6.18
CA LYS A 76 40.66 5.93 -6.09
C LYS A 76 40.17 4.82 -6.99
N GLY A 77 38.99 4.99 -7.63
CA GLY A 77 38.34 4.00 -8.48
C GLY A 77 37.41 3.05 -7.73
N ASN A 78 37.15 3.27 -6.45
CA ASN A 78 36.17 2.48 -5.69
C ASN A 78 34.75 2.81 -6.14
N LYS A 79 33.91 1.79 -6.32
CA LYS A 79 32.52 1.91 -6.73
C LYS A 79 31.57 1.78 -5.54
N TYR A 80 30.59 2.66 -5.46
CA TYR A 80 29.56 2.65 -4.44
C TYR A 80 28.18 2.81 -5.07
N ILE A 81 27.21 2.05 -4.58
CA ILE A 81 25.81 2.20 -5.01
C ILE A 81 25.17 3.31 -4.18
N VAL A 82 24.38 4.15 -4.83
CA VAL A 82 23.52 5.13 -4.15
C VAL A 82 22.39 4.37 -3.47
N GLU A 83 22.32 4.46 -2.16
CA GLU A 83 21.38 3.71 -1.33
C GLU A 83 20.04 4.42 -1.20
N SER A 84 20.08 5.72 -0.94
CA SER A 84 18.88 6.52 -0.68
C SER A 84 19.12 8.02 -0.87
N LEU A 85 18.04 8.73 -1.20
CA LEU A 85 18.04 10.18 -1.27
C LEU A 85 17.80 10.77 0.13
N LEU A 86 18.56 11.80 0.48
CA LEU A 86 18.44 12.56 1.73
C LEU A 86 17.70 13.89 1.53
N GLY A 87 17.46 14.27 0.30
CA GLY A 87 16.73 15.46 -0.10
C GLY A 87 17.18 15.97 -1.45
N ALA A 88 16.30 16.70 -2.11
CA ALA A 88 16.58 17.32 -3.40
C ALA A 88 15.82 18.64 -3.54
N ASN A 89 16.32 19.50 -4.41
CA ASN A 89 15.67 20.73 -4.82
C ASN A 89 15.81 20.88 -6.33
N ASP A 90 14.70 20.90 -7.07
CA ASP A 90 14.69 20.97 -8.53
C ASP A 90 14.86 22.39 -9.08
N ILE A 91 14.58 23.43 -8.27
CA ILE A 91 14.80 24.83 -8.68
C ILE A 91 16.31 25.15 -8.67
N TYR A 92 17.00 24.74 -7.61
CA TYR A 92 18.43 24.98 -7.44
C TYR A 92 19.31 23.84 -7.93
N ASP A 93 18.68 22.80 -8.52
CA ASP A 93 19.33 21.62 -9.10
C ASP A 93 20.35 20.97 -8.16
N LEU A 94 19.96 20.69 -6.92
CA LEU A 94 20.83 20.13 -5.91
C LEU A 94 20.20 18.88 -5.29
N CYS A 95 21.00 17.79 -5.15
CA CYS A 95 20.60 16.53 -4.55
C CYS A 95 21.60 16.08 -3.49
N LYS A 96 21.11 15.78 -2.30
CA LYS A 96 21.85 15.12 -1.24
C LYS A 96 21.43 13.66 -1.14
N PHE A 97 22.38 12.74 -1.08
CA PHE A 97 22.10 11.31 -1.06
C PHE A 97 23.12 10.53 -0.20
N ARG A 98 22.77 9.30 0.12
CA ARG A 98 23.59 8.37 0.89
C ARG A 98 24.13 7.25 0.02
N ILE A 99 25.39 6.86 0.30
CA ILE A 99 26.00 5.65 -0.24
C ILE A 99 26.37 4.68 0.87
N LYS A 100 26.51 3.41 0.53
CA LYS A 100 26.99 2.40 1.47
C LYS A 100 28.52 2.31 1.37
N GLY A 101 29.24 2.93 2.32
CA GLY A 101 30.71 2.88 2.38
C GLY A 101 31.31 4.03 3.15
N LYS A 102 32.61 3.92 3.41
CA LYS A 102 33.41 4.97 4.07
C LYS A 102 34.08 5.85 3.03
N THR A 103 33.91 7.16 3.12
CA THR A 103 34.42 8.13 2.15
C THR A 103 35.21 9.24 2.80
N ALA A 104 36.13 9.86 2.03
CA ALA A 104 36.69 11.16 2.39
C ALA A 104 35.57 12.19 2.29
N ALA A 105 35.63 13.24 3.12
CA ALA A 105 34.61 14.27 3.14
C ALA A 105 35.21 15.67 3.00
N THR A 106 34.50 16.54 2.28
CA THR A 106 34.77 17.99 2.20
C THR A 106 33.70 18.71 2.99
N PRO A 107 34.05 19.43 4.07
CA PRO A 107 33.07 20.15 4.87
C PRO A 107 32.46 21.31 4.09
N LEU A 108 31.21 21.66 4.38
CA LEU A 108 30.57 22.86 3.84
C LEU A 108 31.26 24.12 4.35
N ALA A 109 31.38 25.16 3.52
CA ALA A 109 31.85 26.47 3.96
C ALA A 109 30.83 27.06 4.95
N SER A 110 31.32 27.62 6.07
CA SER A 110 30.45 28.24 7.07
C SER A 110 29.90 29.60 6.62
N LYS A 111 30.58 30.27 5.71
CA LYS A 111 30.23 31.59 5.16
C LYS A 111 30.47 31.64 3.66
N ALA A 112 29.68 32.45 2.98
CA ALA A 112 29.94 32.82 1.61
C ALA A 112 31.25 33.59 1.47
N ILE A 113 31.86 33.53 0.27
CA ILE A 113 33.01 34.37 -0.09
C ILE A 113 32.57 35.53 -0.97
N ALA A 114 33.30 36.64 -0.93
CA ALA A 114 32.93 37.89 -1.60
C ALA A 114 33.22 37.86 -3.10
N ASN A 115 32.63 38.82 -3.82
CA ASN A 115 32.94 39.10 -5.23
C ASN A 115 34.44 39.32 -5.45
N GLY A 116 34.96 38.84 -6.58
CA GLY A 116 36.36 38.89 -6.93
C GLY A 116 37.26 37.93 -6.13
N SER A 117 36.70 37.22 -5.15
CA SER A 117 37.44 36.19 -4.42
C SER A 117 37.80 35.05 -5.34
N LYS A 118 38.89 34.37 -5.00
CA LYS A 118 39.35 33.17 -5.68
C LYS A 118 38.64 31.95 -5.12
N ALA A 119 38.13 31.13 -5.99
CA ALA A 119 37.62 29.81 -5.68
C ALA A 119 38.37 28.74 -6.51
N TRP A 120 38.15 27.48 -6.20
CA TRP A 120 38.77 26.35 -6.86
C TRP A 120 37.70 25.39 -7.35
N VAL A 121 37.66 25.14 -8.68
CA VAL A 121 36.87 24.04 -9.27
C VAL A 121 37.73 22.78 -9.18
N VAL A 122 37.17 21.74 -8.56
CA VAL A 122 37.86 20.48 -8.38
C VAL A 122 37.29 19.47 -9.35
N SER A 123 38.06 19.14 -10.39
CA SER A 123 37.66 18.21 -11.45
C SER A 123 37.94 16.77 -11.03
N TYR A 124 36.97 15.88 -11.34
CA TYR A 124 37.17 14.45 -11.15
C TYR A 124 38.14 13.88 -12.19
N THR A 125 39.17 13.23 -11.71
CA THR A 125 40.01 12.36 -12.52
C THR A 125 40.46 11.18 -11.67
N VAL A 126 40.50 9.97 -12.27
CA VAL A 126 41.00 8.79 -11.57
C VAL A 126 42.48 8.95 -11.31
N LYS A 127 42.91 8.81 -10.06
CA LYS A 127 44.30 8.87 -9.56
C LYS A 127 44.94 10.26 -9.43
N LYS A 128 44.48 11.29 -10.13
CA LYS A 128 45.05 12.65 -10.00
C LYS A 128 43.94 13.70 -10.15
N PRO A 129 43.08 13.88 -9.14
CA PRO A 129 42.09 14.96 -9.21
C PRO A 129 42.83 16.31 -9.30
N GLU A 130 42.36 17.15 -10.22
CA GLU A 130 42.95 18.49 -10.49
C GLU A 130 42.05 19.57 -9.96
N ALA A 131 42.63 20.63 -9.40
CA ALA A 131 41.90 21.80 -9.00
C ALA A 131 42.41 23.01 -9.76
N HIS A 132 41.46 23.72 -10.39
CA HIS A 132 41.74 24.95 -11.14
C HIS A 132 41.18 26.17 -10.40
N SER A 133 41.97 27.22 -10.33
CA SER A 133 41.56 28.48 -9.75
C SER A 133 40.59 29.19 -10.68
N ILE A 134 39.49 29.70 -10.15
CA ILE A 134 38.48 30.46 -10.86
C ILE A 134 38.08 31.70 -10.04
N PRO A 135 38.00 32.89 -10.62
CA PRO A 135 37.49 34.06 -9.96
C PRO A 135 35.95 34.01 -9.87
N ILE A 136 35.39 34.44 -8.75
CA ILE A 136 33.96 34.71 -8.63
C ILE A 136 33.69 36.07 -9.25
N ALA A 137 32.93 36.09 -10.38
CA ALA A 137 32.61 37.31 -11.10
C ALA A 137 31.61 38.20 -10.32
N SER A 138 30.58 37.59 -9.75
CA SER A 138 29.60 38.25 -8.89
C SER A 138 28.91 37.28 -7.95
N THR A 139 28.26 37.80 -6.92
CA THR A 139 27.44 37.04 -6.00
C THR A 139 26.06 37.66 -5.88
N GLU A 140 25.04 36.82 -5.78
CA GLU A 140 23.65 37.23 -5.56
C GLU A 140 23.10 36.49 -4.33
N ALA A 141 22.40 37.21 -3.46
CA ALA A 141 21.78 36.60 -2.28
C ALA A 141 20.47 35.92 -2.68
N PHE A 142 20.18 34.75 -2.07
CA PHE A 142 18.89 34.11 -2.14
C PHE A 142 18.55 33.45 -0.78
N MET A 143 17.26 33.30 -0.48
CA MET A 143 16.79 32.71 0.78
C MET A 143 17.53 33.28 2.01
N ASP A 144 17.52 34.61 2.15
CA ASP A 144 18.06 35.42 3.27
C ASP A 144 19.57 35.26 3.59
N SER A 145 20.11 34.05 3.56
CA SER A 145 21.47 33.77 4.01
C SER A 145 22.33 32.96 3.04
N LEU A 146 21.76 32.56 1.92
CA LEU A 146 22.44 31.75 0.92
C LEU A 146 22.89 32.61 -0.26
N THR A 147 23.86 32.11 -1.04
CA THR A 147 24.54 32.89 -2.07
C THR A 147 24.61 32.12 -3.38
N TYR A 148 24.21 32.76 -4.47
CA TYR A 148 24.61 32.36 -5.81
C TYR A 148 26.00 32.91 -6.13
N TYR A 149 26.86 32.05 -6.60
CA TYR A 149 28.16 32.41 -7.16
C TYR A 149 28.05 32.39 -8.69
N LEU A 150 28.35 33.50 -9.33
CA LEU A 150 28.31 33.64 -10.78
C LEU A 150 29.75 33.69 -11.32
N PHE A 151 29.96 33.02 -12.46
CA PHE A 151 31.27 32.92 -13.11
C PHE A 151 31.20 33.47 -14.54
N ASN A 152 32.35 33.95 -15.08
CA ASN A 152 32.38 34.31 -16.49
C ASN A 152 32.42 33.04 -17.35
N ASP A 153 31.71 33.03 -18.45
CA ASP A 153 31.61 31.87 -19.35
C ASP A 153 32.95 31.45 -19.96
N THR A 154 33.87 32.39 -20.14
CA THR A 154 35.23 32.13 -20.61
C THR A 154 36.07 31.35 -19.64
N ASP A 155 35.69 31.36 -18.36
CA ASP A 155 36.46 30.72 -17.26
C ASP A 155 35.97 29.30 -16.92
N VAL A 156 34.83 28.87 -17.53
CA VAL A 156 34.18 27.57 -17.21
C VAL A 156 34.04 26.71 -18.45
N SER A 157 34.71 25.56 -18.46
CA SER A 157 34.55 24.53 -19.51
C SER A 157 33.37 23.63 -19.25
N SER A 158 32.83 22.95 -20.26
CA SER A 158 31.76 21.97 -20.14
C SER A 158 32.16 20.78 -19.26
N SER A 159 33.41 20.41 -19.21
CA SER A 159 33.93 19.32 -18.36
C SER A 159 33.94 19.64 -16.87
N GLN A 160 33.80 20.93 -16.50
CA GLN A 160 33.72 21.39 -15.10
C GLN A 160 32.29 21.43 -14.55
N LEU A 161 31.29 21.22 -15.40
CA LEU A 161 29.89 21.14 -14.94
C LEU A 161 29.72 19.91 -14.03
N GLY A 162 29.01 20.10 -12.93
CA GLY A 162 28.85 19.10 -11.88
C GLY A 162 30.04 18.99 -10.91
N CYS A 163 31.17 19.65 -11.18
CA CYS A 163 32.30 19.65 -10.28
C CYS A 163 32.08 20.54 -9.04
N PRO A 164 32.57 20.13 -7.86
CA PRO A 164 32.51 20.94 -6.66
C PRO A 164 33.43 22.17 -6.76
N ILE A 165 32.98 23.25 -6.14
CA ILE A 165 33.71 24.52 -5.98
C ILE A 165 34.05 24.68 -4.50
N VAL A 166 35.31 24.88 -4.20
CA VAL A 166 35.79 25.04 -2.84
C VAL A 166 36.55 26.36 -2.64
N ASN A 167 36.61 26.86 -1.40
CA ASN A 167 37.46 27.99 -1.01
C ASN A 167 38.92 27.57 -0.77
N ASP A 168 39.81 28.50 -0.45
CA ASP A 168 41.22 28.24 -0.15
C ASP A 168 41.44 27.31 1.04
N GLN A 169 40.48 27.20 1.96
CA GLN A 169 40.44 26.28 3.09
C GLN A 169 39.92 24.87 2.69
N GLY A 170 39.62 24.64 1.43
CA GLY A 170 39.11 23.37 0.93
C GLY A 170 37.64 23.06 1.38
N GLN A 171 36.90 24.10 1.77
CA GLN A 171 35.48 23.95 2.16
C GLN A 171 34.58 24.15 0.96
N LEU A 172 33.53 23.36 0.87
CA LEU A 172 32.58 23.36 -0.26
C LEU A 172 31.71 24.61 -0.28
N LEU A 173 31.77 25.35 -1.38
CA LEU A 173 30.91 26.49 -1.65
C LEU A 173 29.64 26.06 -2.41
N GLY A 174 29.78 25.14 -3.38
CA GLY A 174 28.68 24.63 -4.20
C GLY A 174 29.13 23.69 -5.31
N ILE A 175 28.23 23.40 -6.22
CA ILE A 175 28.47 22.57 -7.42
C ILE A 175 28.35 23.48 -8.66
N MET A 176 29.29 23.37 -9.59
CA MET A 176 29.30 24.14 -10.83
C MET A 176 28.13 23.74 -11.73
N GLN A 177 27.33 24.70 -12.12
CA GLN A 177 26.12 24.53 -12.94
C GLN A 177 26.08 25.52 -14.11
N ARG A 178 25.25 25.20 -15.12
CA ARG A 178 24.94 26.13 -16.23
C ARG A 178 23.46 25.97 -16.61
N PRO A 179 22.74 27.09 -16.87
CA PRO A 179 21.35 27.01 -17.28
C PRO A 179 21.22 26.31 -18.63
N LYS A 180 20.17 25.50 -18.82
CA LYS A 180 19.89 24.78 -20.09
C LYS A 180 19.59 25.74 -21.25
N THR A 181 19.06 26.93 -20.98
CA THR A 181 18.64 27.95 -21.96
C THR A 181 19.78 28.91 -22.35
N GLY A 182 21.01 28.61 -21.97
CA GLY A 182 22.15 29.52 -22.08
C GLY A 182 22.20 30.54 -20.94
N GLY A 183 23.38 31.13 -20.70
CA GLY A 183 23.60 32.04 -19.60
C GLY A 183 24.90 31.74 -18.85
N ARG A 184 25.23 32.57 -17.88
CA ARG A 184 26.46 32.45 -17.09
C ARG A 184 26.47 31.16 -16.28
N ALA A 185 27.63 30.54 -16.20
CA ALA A 185 27.85 29.46 -15.26
C ALA A 185 27.67 29.97 -13.81
N TYR A 186 27.08 29.16 -12.96
CA TYR A 186 26.76 29.52 -11.59
C TYR A 186 26.95 28.34 -10.64
N SER A 187 26.88 28.63 -9.36
CA SER A 187 26.76 27.61 -8.31
C SER A 187 25.81 28.11 -7.23
N ALA A 188 24.80 27.31 -6.93
CA ALA A 188 24.00 27.51 -5.73
C ALA A 188 24.81 27.14 -4.48
N ASP A 189 24.59 27.86 -3.39
CA ASP A 189 25.26 27.63 -2.11
C ASP A 189 25.03 26.20 -1.59
N ALA A 190 26.09 25.45 -1.36
CA ALA A 190 26.00 24.08 -0.86
C ALA A 190 25.34 23.97 0.52
N ARG A 191 25.31 25.08 1.31
CA ARG A 191 24.62 25.13 2.62
C ARG A 191 23.13 24.90 2.50
N LEU A 192 22.50 25.10 1.32
CA LEU A 192 21.12 24.72 1.05
C LEU A 192 20.86 23.25 1.39
N SER A 193 21.83 22.37 1.15
CA SER A 193 21.71 20.94 1.48
C SER A 193 21.53 20.65 2.97
N SER A 194 21.88 21.58 3.87
CA SER A 194 21.64 21.47 5.31
C SER A 194 20.18 21.74 5.70
N GLN A 195 19.41 22.36 4.79
CA GLN A 195 17.98 22.61 4.97
C GLN A 195 17.11 21.42 4.51
N PHE A 196 17.69 20.45 3.83
CA PHE A 196 16.97 19.24 3.41
C PHE A 196 16.59 18.41 4.64
N LYS A 197 15.30 18.29 4.87
CA LYS A 197 14.73 17.49 5.97
C LYS A 197 13.73 16.51 5.41
N LEU A 198 13.95 15.25 5.67
CA LEU A 198 12.96 14.21 5.40
C LEU A 198 11.92 14.21 6.53
N THR A 199 10.67 14.15 6.14
CA THR A 199 9.52 14.01 7.03
C THR A 199 8.80 12.71 6.73
N GLY A 200 7.84 12.33 7.54
CA GLY A 200 7.00 11.14 7.28
C GLY A 200 6.30 11.16 5.92
N LEU A 201 6.06 12.35 5.35
CA LEU A 201 5.41 12.54 4.05
C LEU A 201 6.39 12.63 2.87
N SER A 202 7.71 12.61 3.11
CA SER A 202 8.72 12.75 2.04
C SER A 202 8.64 11.65 0.97
N LEU A 203 8.06 10.50 1.31
CA LEU A 203 7.75 9.45 0.34
C LEU A 203 6.80 9.92 -0.77
N ASN A 204 5.99 10.93 -0.50
CA ASN A 204 5.02 11.53 -1.44
C ASN A 204 5.46 12.91 -1.97
N ASP A 205 6.70 13.35 -1.66
CA ASP A 205 7.24 14.61 -2.15
C ASP A 205 7.32 14.64 -3.68
N ASN A 206 6.84 15.73 -4.29
CA ASN A 206 6.73 15.86 -5.75
C ASN A 206 8.09 15.88 -6.46
N THR A 207 9.13 16.38 -5.82
CA THR A 207 10.49 16.38 -6.38
C THR A 207 11.10 14.98 -6.25
N LEU A 208 11.12 14.41 -5.04
CA LEU A 208 11.76 13.11 -4.78
C LEU A 208 11.11 11.96 -5.54
N ARG A 209 9.80 12.01 -5.78
CA ARG A 209 9.07 11.00 -6.59
C ARG A 209 9.46 10.95 -8.07
N LYS A 210 10.17 11.96 -8.57
CA LYS A 210 10.70 11.94 -9.96
C LYS A 210 11.88 10.97 -10.10
N CYS A 211 12.40 10.40 -8.99
CA CYS A 211 13.47 9.42 -8.97
C CYS A 211 12.95 8.09 -8.40
N GLY A 212 13.37 6.97 -8.98
CA GLY A 212 13.05 5.63 -8.50
C GLY A 212 13.94 5.15 -7.34
N ILE A 213 15.04 5.87 -7.04
CA ILE A 213 15.85 5.59 -5.85
C ILE A 213 15.05 6.03 -4.61
N ARG A 214 14.91 5.13 -3.64
CA ARG A 214 14.14 5.41 -2.43
C ARG A 214 14.69 6.62 -1.64
N THR A 215 13.84 7.30 -0.90
CA THR A 215 14.26 8.25 0.13
C THR A 215 14.81 7.50 1.33
N ALA A 216 15.71 8.10 2.09
CA ALA A 216 16.11 7.55 3.39
C ALA A 216 14.97 7.68 4.40
N LEU A 217 15.04 6.89 5.45
CA LEU A 217 14.12 7.02 6.57
C LEU A 217 14.41 8.34 7.33
N PRO A 218 13.38 9.10 7.76
CA PRO A 218 13.57 10.26 8.61
C PRO A 218 14.31 9.91 9.91
N SER A 219 15.12 10.83 10.42
CA SER A 219 15.84 10.64 11.68
C SER A 219 14.98 10.78 12.94
N ASN A 220 13.77 11.33 12.80
CA ASN A 220 12.78 11.41 13.86
C ASN A 220 11.90 10.16 13.85
N ALA A 221 11.71 9.50 14.99
CA ALA A 221 10.98 8.23 15.10
C ALA A 221 9.51 8.34 14.64
N ASN A 222 8.82 9.44 14.99
CA ASN A 222 7.43 9.63 14.59
C ASN A 222 7.28 9.76 13.07
N ASP A 223 8.14 10.56 12.45
CA ASP A 223 8.21 10.69 10.99
C ASP A 223 8.57 9.36 10.31
N ALA A 224 9.50 8.61 10.91
CA ALA A 224 9.90 7.30 10.43
C ALA A 224 8.73 6.29 10.47
N MET A 225 7.92 6.30 11.52
CA MET A 225 6.70 5.46 11.62
C MET A 225 5.68 5.83 10.54
N VAL A 226 5.47 7.12 10.27
CA VAL A 226 4.59 7.56 9.18
C VAL A 226 5.12 7.06 7.82
N THR A 227 6.44 7.10 7.61
CA THR A 227 7.06 6.55 6.39
C THR A 227 6.83 5.05 6.26
N LEU A 228 6.97 4.26 7.35
CA LEU A 228 6.67 2.82 7.35
C LEU A 228 5.21 2.55 7.00
N MET A 229 4.28 3.30 7.59
CA MET A 229 2.85 3.17 7.32
C MET A 229 2.53 3.45 5.84
N LEU A 230 3.08 4.52 5.27
CA LEU A 230 2.89 4.84 3.85
C LEU A 230 3.53 3.81 2.92
N ALA A 231 4.71 3.28 3.29
CA ALA A 231 5.38 2.24 2.51
C ALA A 231 4.59 0.93 2.49
N SER A 232 3.99 0.54 3.62
CA SER A 232 3.16 -0.69 3.70
C SER A 232 1.94 -0.64 2.76
N GLN A 233 1.42 0.56 2.47
CA GLN A 233 0.24 0.75 1.61
C GLN A 233 0.58 0.73 0.11
N ARG A 234 1.85 0.81 -0.28
CA ARG A 234 2.27 0.88 -1.70
C ARG A 234 2.27 -0.47 -2.42
N GLY A 235 2.19 -1.58 -1.72
CA GLY A 235 2.25 -2.91 -2.31
C GLY A 235 3.65 -3.31 -2.81
N ASP A 236 4.68 -2.49 -2.59
CA ASP A 236 6.08 -2.78 -2.91
C ASP A 236 6.76 -3.44 -1.71
N SER A 237 6.81 -4.77 -1.72
CA SER A 237 7.37 -5.56 -0.63
C SER A 237 8.87 -5.32 -0.42
N LEU A 238 9.64 -5.08 -1.48
CA LEU A 238 11.08 -4.83 -1.37
C LEU A 238 11.36 -3.47 -0.73
N LEU A 239 10.63 -2.44 -1.16
CA LEU A 239 10.70 -1.11 -0.57
C LEU A 239 10.31 -1.13 0.91
N TYR A 240 9.21 -1.82 1.24
CA TYR A 240 8.75 -1.94 2.62
C TYR A 240 9.77 -2.66 3.50
N THR A 241 10.35 -3.77 3.02
CA THR A 241 11.44 -4.49 3.71
C THR A 241 12.63 -3.58 4.00
N ALA A 242 13.06 -2.79 3.01
CA ALA A 242 14.19 -1.88 3.18
C ALA A 242 13.93 -0.82 4.26
N TYR A 243 12.71 -0.29 4.34
CA TYR A 243 12.34 0.67 5.39
C TYR A 243 12.23 0.00 6.77
N ILE A 244 11.69 -1.20 6.88
CA ILE A 244 11.65 -1.96 8.15
C ILE A 244 13.07 -2.19 8.65
N ASP A 245 13.98 -2.67 7.80
CA ASP A 245 15.36 -2.97 8.19
C ASP A 245 16.13 -1.69 8.58
N GLU A 246 15.92 -0.58 7.85
CA GLU A 246 16.48 0.73 8.22
C GLU A 246 15.88 1.24 9.53
N PHE A 247 14.57 1.07 9.78
CA PHE A 247 13.92 1.45 11.03
C PHE A 247 14.51 0.69 12.22
N ILE A 248 14.60 -0.64 12.13
CA ILE A 248 15.19 -1.48 13.18
C ILE A 248 16.64 -1.09 13.45
N SER A 249 17.41 -0.80 12.40
CA SER A 249 18.82 -0.40 12.57
C SER A 249 18.98 0.99 13.19
N THR A 250 18.05 1.91 12.89
CA THR A 250 18.09 3.31 13.37
C THR A 250 17.49 3.44 14.77
N PHE A 251 16.42 2.70 15.04
CA PHE A 251 15.65 2.73 16.30
C PHE A 251 15.53 1.33 16.93
N PRO A 252 16.63 0.66 17.29
CA PRO A 252 16.62 -0.73 17.73
C PRO A 252 15.87 -0.96 19.06
N GLN A 253 15.56 0.10 19.81
CA GLN A 253 14.81 0.02 21.07
C GLN A 253 13.31 0.23 20.89
N LEU A 254 12.84 0.62 19.69
CA LEU A 254 11.40 0.80 19.43
C LEU A 254 10.75 -0.50 18.98
N PRO A 255 9.56 -0.82 19.49
CA PRO A 255 8.85 -2.06 19.13
C PRO A 255 8.29 -2.05 17.71
N ASP A 256 8.05 -0.86 17.15
CA ASP A 256 7.28 -0.66 15.91
C ASP A 256 7.94 -1.35 14.70
N GLY A 257 9.26 -1.24 14.57
CA GLY A 257 10.01 -1.90 13.51
C GLY A 257 9.91 -3.42 13.57
N TYR A 258 10.00 -4.00 14.77
CA TYR A 258 9.86 -5.44 14.98
C TYR A 258 8.43 -5.92 14.77
N THR A 259 7.43 -5.12 15.17
CA THR A 259 6.02 -5.39 14.90
C THR A 259 5.74 -5.40 13.40
N ALA A 260 6.24 -4.40 12.68
CA ALA A 260 6.11 -4.33 11.21
C ALA A 260 6.81 -5.54 10.53
N LYS A 261 8.00 -5.92 11.01
CA LYS A 261 8.71 -7.11 10.52
C LYS A 261 7.91 -8.39 10.78
N ALA A 262 7.35 -8.53 11.97
CA ALA A 262 6.52 -9.70 12.32
C ALA A 262 5.28 -9.82 11.42
N GLN A 263 4.61 -8.72 11.13
CA GLN A 263 3.46 -8.68 10.21
C GLN A 263 3.87 -9.09 8.79
N GLN A 264 4.99 -8.57 8.30
CA GLN A 264 5.52 -8.92 6.98
C GLN A 264 5.90 -10.41 6.90
N GLU A 265 6.60 -10.93 7.92
CA GLU A 265 7.01 -12.34 7.96
C GLU A 265 5.81 -13.29 8.09
N MET A 266 4.76 -12.88 8.83
CA MET A 266 3.50 -13.62 8.89
C MET A 266 2.83 -13.69 7.51
N ALA A 267 2.77 -12.58 6.79
CA ALA A 267 2.20 -12.55 5.44
C ALA A 267 2.98 -13.46 4.45
N GLY A 268 4.29 -13.61 4.68
CA GLY A 268 5.16 -14.54 3.93
C GLY A 268 5.09 -15.99 4.41
N GLY A 269 4.31 -16.31 5.45
CA GLY A 269 4.24 -17.66 6.04
C GLY A 269 5.41 -18.02 6.96
N HIS A 270 6.28 -17.07 7.30
CA HIS A 270 7.46 -17.29 8.15
C HIS A 270 7.14 -17.11 9.64
N PHE A 271 6.20 -17.89 10.16
CA PHE A 271 5.61 -17.70 11.50
C PHE A 271 6.62 -17.75 12.65
N ALA A 272 7.66 -18.59 12.57
CA ALA A 272 8.70 -18.65 13.59
C ALA A 272 9.52 -17.35 13.66
N ILE A 273 9.80 -16.71 12.52
CA ILE A 273 10.50 -15.43 12.45
C ILE A 273 9.57 -14.31 12.96
N ALA A 274 8.29 -14.36 12.59
CA ALA A 274 7.28 -13.42 13.10
C ALA A 274 7.16 -13.48 14.62
N ALA A 275 7.09 -14.67 15.20
CA ALA A 275 7.05 -14.88 16.64
C ALA A 275 8.25 -14.26 17.36
N LYS A 276 9.47 -14.54 16.86
CA LYS A 276 10.71 -13.98 17.43
C LYS A 276 10.73 -12.44 17.39
N ASN A 277 10.25 -11.84 16.31
CA ASN A 277 10.16 -10.38 16.23
C ASN A 277 9.13 -9.81 17.20
N MET A 278 7.99 -10.49 17.41
CA MET A 278 7.02 -10.07 18.43
C MET A 278 7.56 -10.18 19.85
N GLU A 279 8.35 -11.20 20.18
CA GLU A 279 9.02 -11.31 21.47
C GLU A 279 9.99 -10.14 21.71
N ILE A 280 10.75 -9.73 20.67
CA ILE A 280 11.62 -8.55 20.74
C ILE A 280 10.77 -7.27 20.90
N ALA A 281 9.67 -7.15 20.17
CA ALA A 281 8.76 -6.01 20.28
C ALA A 281 8.20 -5.89 21.71
N ILE A 282 7.72 -6.99 22.32
CA ILE A 282 7.23 -7.01 23.70
C ILE A 282 8.33 -6.63 24.69
N LYS A 283 9.55 -7.16 24.50
CA LYS A 283 10.68 -6.82 25.38
C LYS A 283 10.98 -5.32 25.37
N ASN A 284 10.94 -4.70 24.21
CA ASN A 284 11.33 -3.28 24.00
C ASN A 284 10.17 -2.30 24.26
N ALA A 285 8.92 -2.76 24.23
CA ALA A 285 7.77 -1.88 24.37
C ALA A 285 7.68 -1.23 25.75
N GLU A 286 7.44 0.08 25.79
CA GLU A 286 6.99 0.79 26.98
C GLU A 286 5.55 0.36 27.34
N ARG A 287 4.68 0.29 26.34
CA ARG A 287 3.31 -0.17 26.45
C ARG A 287 3.22 -1.66 26.12
N LYS A 288 3.55 -2.49 27.08
CA LYS A 288 3.53 -3.95 26.95
C LYS A 288 2.14 -4.50 26.66
N ASP A 289 1.10 -3.84 27.18
CA ASP A 289 -0.29 -4.15 26.89
C ASP A 289 -0.59 -4.14 25.38
N GLU A 290 -0.17 -3.09 24.67
CA GLU A 290 -0.33 -3.01 23.21
C GLU A 290 0.48 -4.07 22.47
N ALA A 291 1.71 -4.30 22.90
CA ALA A 291 2.57 -5.29 22.25
C ALA A 291 2.00 -6.71 22.38
N HIS A 292 1.48 -7.09 23.56
CA HIS A 292 0.78 -8.35 23.79
C HIS A 292 -0.51 -8.44 22.95
N SER A 293 -1.31 -7.36 22.90
CA SER A 293 -2.50 -7.32 22.06
C SER A 293 -2.17 -7.50 20.57
N ASN A 294 -1.10 -6.84 20.07
CA ASN A 294 -0.66 -7.00 18.69
C ASN A 294 -0.20 -8.43 18.40
N TYR A 295 0.51 -9.06 19.34
CA TYR A 295 0.92 -10.45 19.19
C TYR A 295 -0.28 -11.38 19.16
N SER A 296 -1.24 -11.19 20.06
CA SER A 296 -2.50 -11.94 20.06
C SER A 296 -3.24 -11.82 18.73
N LYS A 297 -3.36 -10.61 18.17
CA LYS A 297 -4.00 -10.38 16.87
C LYS A 297 -3.30 -11.13 15.75
N LEU A 298 -1.97 -11.12 15.74
CA LEU A 298 -1.16 -11.81 14.73
C LEU A 298 -1.43 -13.33 14.76
N ILE A 299 -1.41 -13.92 15.95
CA ILE A 299 -1.72 -15.35 16.15
C ILE A 299 -3.16 -15.64 15.70
N TYR A 300 -4.12 -14.82 16.12
CA TYR A 300 -5.53 -14.98 15.79
C TYR A 300 -5.75 -14.94 14.27
N GLN A 301 -5.13 -13.99 13.56
CA GLN A 301 -5.20 -13.92 12.11
C GLN A 301 -4.65 -15.17 11.42
N LYS A 302 -3.50 -15.69 11.88
CA LYS A 302 -2.94 -16.96 11.37
C LYS A 302 -3.91 -18.10 11.56
N MET A 303 -4.52 -18.20 12.72
CA MET A 303 -5.44 -19.30 13.04
C MET A 303 -6.73 -19.26 12.21
N LEU A 304 -7.18 -18.07 11.79
CA LEU A 304 -8.40 -17.92 10.98
C LEU A 304 -8.17 -18.05 9.48
N TYR A 305 -7.04 -17.56 8.98
CA TYR A 305 -6.85 -17.35 7.55
C TYR A 305 -5.71 -18.15 6.91
N SER A 306 -4.86 -18.80 7.72
CA SER A 306 -3.78 -19.63 7.20
C SER A 306 -4.12 -21.11 7.29
N ASN A 307 -3.89 -21.83 6.18
CA ASN A 307 -4.00 -23.28 6.12
C ASN A 307 -2.73 -24.00 6.60
N ASP A 308 -1.72 -23.26 7.08
CA ASP A 308 -0.48 -23.85 7.59
C ASP A 308 -0.70 -24.59 8.90
N SER A 309 -0.51 -25.90 8.86
CA SER A 309 -0.59 -26.80 10.01
C SER A 309 0.78 -27.16 10.61
N LEU A 310 1.87 -26.74 9.98
CA LEU A 310 3.24 -27.13 10.39
C LEU A 310 3.72 -26.32 11.58
N TYR A 311 3.36 -25.04 11.64
CA TYR A 311 3.73 -24.19 12.76
C TYR A 311 2.70 -24.30 13.90
N THR A 312 2.95 -25.21 14.83
CA THR A 312 2.04 -25.58 15.93
C THR A 312 2.15 -24.70 17.18
N ALA A 313 3.16 -23.83 17.28
CA ALA A 313 3.36 -22.98 18.44
C ALA A 313 2.29 -21.87 18.57
N TRP A 314 1.64 -21.48 17.47
CA TRP A 314 0.55 -20.53 17.47
C TRP A 314 -0.79 -21.26 17.46
N THR A 315 -1.53 -21.07 18.55
CA THR A 315 -2.86 -21.64 18.77
C THR A 315 -3.82 -20.56 19.24
N LEU A 316 -5.12 -20.82 19.19
CA LEU A 316 -6.11 -19.90 19.78
C LEU A 316 -5.92 -19.74 21.30
N ASP A 317 -5.42 -20.77 21.99
CA ASP A 317 -5.08 -20.66 23.41
C ASP A 317 -3.91 -19.70 23.64
N LYS A 318 -2.88 -19.75 22.79
CA LYS A 318 -1.78 -18.79 22.84
C LYS A 318 -2.24 -17.36 22.53
N ALA A 319 -3.12 -17.18 21.54
CA ALA A 319 -3.73 -15.90 21.24
C ALA A 319 -4.50 -15.34 22.44
N LEU A 320 -5.30 -16.20 23.10
CA LEU A 320 -6.07 -15.83 24.29
C LEU A 320 -5.13 -15.43 25.44
N GLN A 321 -4.09 -16.21 25.70
CA GLN A 321 -3.09 -15.90 26.74
C GLN A 321 -2.48 -14.49 26.53
N GLU A 322 -2.10 -14.16 25.31
CA GLU A 322 -1.55 -12.84 24.99
C GLU A 322 -2.59 -11.71 25.18
N ALA A 323 -3.86 -11.96 24.80
CA ALA A 323 -4.94 -10.99 25.03
C ALA A 323 -5.27 -10.81 26.52
N GLU A 324 -5.16 -11.88 27.33
CA GLU A 324 -5.32 -11.83 28.78
C GLU A 324 -4.17 -11.07 29.45
N LEU A 325 -2.93 -11.27 29.00
CA LEU A 325 -1.78 -10.48 29.45
C LEU A 325 -1.98 -9.00 29.14
N ALA A 326 -2.41 -8.65 27.92
CA ALA A 326 -2.71 -7.27 27.56
C ALA A 326 -3.74 -6.66 28.52
N TYR A 327 -4.86 -7.35 28.76
CA TYR A 327 -5.91 -6.88 29.65
C TYR A 327 -5.47 -6.79 31.11
N SER A 328 -4.64 -7.73 31.59
CA SER A 328 -4.13 -7.72 32.97
C SER A 328 -3.21 -6.53 33.25
N ILE A 329 -2.44 -6.09 32.24
CA ILE A 329 -1.55 -4.93 32.35
C ILE A 329 -2.36 -3.62 32.31
N ASN A 330 -3.33 -3.56 31.40
CA ASN A 330 -4.16 -2.37 31.20
C ASN A 330 -5.57 -2.83 30.82
N PRO A 331 -6.57 -2.74 31.73
CA PRO A 331 -7.90 -3.31 31.52
C PRO A 331 -8.77 -2.46 30.55
N GLN A 332 -8.30 -2.33 29.30
CA GLN A 332 -9.04 -1.64 28.25
C GLN A 332 -10.17 -2.53 27.68
N PRO A 333 -11.36 -1.98 27.42
CA PRO A 333 -12.47 -2.71 26.79
C PRO A 333 -12.08 -3.37 25.45
N ALA A 334 -11.19 -2.74 24.67
CA ALA A 334 -10.70 -3.27 23.40
C ALA A 334 -9.98 -4.63 23.53
N TYR A 335 -9.22 -4.84 24.60
CA TYR A 335 -8.56 -6.13 24.84
C TYR A 335 -9.57 -7.20 25.28
N ARG A 336 -10.60 -6.77 26.00
CA ARG A 336 -11.72 -7.65 26.38
C ARG A 336 -12.53 -8.09 25.16
N HIS A 337 -12.75 -7.17 24.20
CA HIS A 337 -13.38 -7.48 22.93
C HIS A 337 -12.57 -8.52 22.15
N GLN A 338 -11.25 -8.36 22.08
CA GLN A 338 -10.36 -9.32 21.43
C GLN A 338 -10.46 -10.72 22.08
N GLN A 339 -10.54 -10.81 23.42
CA GLN A 339 -10.77 -12.08 24.10
C GLN A 339 -12.10 -12.71 23.69
N ALA A 340 -13.17 -11.93 23.58
CA ALA A 340 -14.48 -12.40 23.14
C ALA A 340 -14.44 -13.00 21.74
N GLN A 341 -13.75 -12.34 20.80
CA GLN A 341 -13.55 -12.85 19.45
C GLN A 341 -12.77 -14.16 19.43
N ILE A 342 -11.76 -14.31 20.29
CA ILE A 342 -11.00 -15.55 20.41
C ILE A 342 -11.86 -16.65 21.04
N TYR A 343 -12.66 -16.37 22.08
CA TYR A 343 -13.63 -17.33 22.62
C TYR A 343 -14.59 -17.84 21.55
N TYR A 344 -15.12 -16.94 20.72
CA TYR A 344 -15.98 -17.32 19.61
C TYR A 344 -15.27 -18.26 18.62
N ALA A 345 -14.04 -17.94 18.22
CA ALA A 345 -13.26 -18.79 17.32
C ALA A 345 -12.89 -20.16 17.91
N LYS A 346 -12.77 -20.24 19.24
CA LYS A 346 -12.56 -21.52 19.97
C LYS A 346 -13.83 -22.36 20.09
N GLY A 347 -15.01 -21.81 19.79
CA GLY A 347 -16.30 -22.44 20.05
C GLY A 347 -16.84 -22.24 21.46
N ASP A 348 -16.18 -21.45 22.30
CA ASP A 348 -16.63 -21.10 23.67
C ASP A 348 -17.72 -20.02 23.60
N TYR A 349 -18.80 -20.29 22.86
CA TYR A 349 -19.82 -19.30 22.49
C TYR A 349 -20.51 -18.61 23.66
N GLN A 350 -20.71 -19.33 24.78
CA GLN A 350 -21.32 -18.74 25.99
C GLN A 350 -20.39 -17.70 26.61
N LYS A 351 -19.10 -17.98 26.73
CA LYS A 351 -18.12 -17.01 27.26
C LYS A 351 -17.96 -15.80 26.30
N ALA A 352 -17.97 -16.05 25.00
CA ALA A 352 -17.95 -15.00 24.00
C ALA A 352 -19.16 -14.07 24.15
N TYR A 353 -20.37 -14.64 24.25
CA TYR A 353 -21.63 -13.90 24.45
C TYR A 353 -21.59 -13.05 25.73
N ASP A 354 -21.25 -13.66 26.87
CA ASP A 354 -21.20 -12.96 28.16
C ASP A 354 -20.20 -11.81 28.12
N THR A 355 -19.08 -12.03 27.43
CA THR A 355 -18.04 -11.02 27.27
C THR A 355 -18.49 -9.87 26.36
N PHE A 356 -19.05 -10.15 25.18
CA PHE A 356 -19.62 -9.12 24.30
C PHE A 356 -20.72 -8.31 25.01
N MET A 357 -21.63 -8.99 25.72
CA MET A 357 -22.69 -8.31 26.46
C MET A 357 -22.16 -7.42 27.59
N SER A 358 -21.09 -7.84 28.29
CA SER A 358 -20.45 -7.00 29.31
C SER A 358 -19.90 -5.69 28.72
N LEU A 359 -19.45 -5.70 27.48
CA LEU A 359 -18.92 -4.51 26.77
C LEU A 359 -20.02 -3.53 26.37
N THR A 360 -21.28 -3.95 26.25
CA THR A 360 -22.39 -3.04 25.92
C THR A 360 -22.69 -2.00 27.00
N SER A 361 -22.12 -2.16 28.21
CA SER A 361 -22.20 -1.18 29.31
C SER A 361 -20.97 -0.27 29.38
N THR A 362 -20.04 -0.37 28.44
CA THR A 362 -18.85 0.47 28.36
C THR A 362 -18.98 1.52 27.24
N ASP A 363 -17.97 2.38 27.10
CA ASP A 363 -17.83 3.34 26.01
C ASP A 363 -17.66 2.68 24.61
N MET A 364 -17.37 1.38 24.56
CA MET A 364 -17.36 0.59 23.31
C MET A 364 -18.76 0.17 22.83
N ARG A 365 -19.84 0.52 23.55
CA ARG A 365 -21.18 0.16 23.12
C ARG A 365 -21.44 0.52 21.67
N SER A 366 -21.67 -0.48 20.84
CA SER A 366 -21.93 -0.34 19.41
C SER A 366 -22.89 -1.42 18.92
N GLY A 367 -23.46 -1.22 17.73
CA GLY A 367 -24.29 -2.25 17.10
C GLY A 367 -23.51 -3.53 16.79
N ASP A 368 -22.20 -3.43 16.55
CA ASP A 368 -21.37 -4.59 16.26
C ASP A 368 -21.28 -5.55 17.43
N LEU A 369 -21.22 -5.05 18.67
CA LEU A 369 -21.25 -5.90 19.88
C LEU A 369 -22.54 -6.72 19.99
N PHE A 370 -23.70 -6.10 19.70
CA PHE A 370 -24.97 -6.82 19.70
C PHE A 370 -25.06 -7.82 18.55
N TYR A 371 -24.50 -7.47 17.37
CA TYR A 371 -24.42 -8.40 16.26
C TYR A 371 -23.53 -9.61 16.59
N GLU A 372 -22.33 -9.41 17.15
CA GLU A 372 -21.43 -10.47 17.59
C GLU A 372 -22.09 -11.36 18.67
N ALA A 373 -22.81 -10.74 19.61
CA ALA A 373 -23.61 -11.45 20.61
C ALA A 373 -24.73 -12.30 19.99
N ALA A 374 -25.41 -11.77 18.96
CA ALA A 374 -26.42 -12.52 18.21
C ALA A 374 -25.81 -13.73 17.48
N GLN A 375 -24.61 -13.59 16.92
CA GLN A 375 -23.90 -14.71 16.31
C GLN A 375 -23.56 -15.79 17.34
N CYS A 376 -23.14 -15.42 18.56
CA CYS A 376 -22.92 -16.38 19.65
C CYS A 376 -24.20 -17.14 19.99
N GLN A 377 -25.32 -16.45 20.16
CA GLN A 377 -26.62 -17.06 20.47
C GLN A 377 -27.10 -18.00 19.35
N ARG A 378 -26.78 -17.68 18.11
CA ARG A 378 -27.05 -18.58 16.98
C ARG A 378 -26.27 -19.88 17.07
N GLN A 379 -24.96 -19.81 17.37
CA GLN A 379 -24.13 -21.01 17.54
C GLN A 379 -24.62 -21.88 18.73
N LEU A 380 -25.17 -21.22 19.76
CA LEU A 380 -25.79 -21.88 20.92
C LEU A 380 -27.19 -22.42 20.62
N GLN A 381 -27.68 -22.25 19.38
CA GLN A 381 -29.03 -22.67 18.96
C GLN A 381 -30.16 -22.07 19.82
N ALA A 382 -29.95 -20.83 20.28
CA ALA A 382 -30.96 -20.10 21.02
C ALA A 382 -32.22 -19.83 20.18
N PRO A 383 -33.39 -19.63 20.81
CA PRO A 383 -34.61 -19.28 20.08
C PRO A 383 -34.44 -18.06 19.17
N ASP A 384 -35.04 -18.09 17.97
CA ASP A 384 -34.98 -16.97 17.02
C ASP A 384 -35.42 -15.64 17.63
N THR A 385 -36.33 -15.65 18.61
CA THR A 385 -36.76 -14.44 19.32
C THR A 385 -35.61 -13.77 20.07
N THR A 386 -34.75 -14.55 20.73
CA THR A 386 -33.57 -14.04 21.44
C THR A 386 -32.58 -13.40 20.46
N ILE A 387 -32.33 -14.07 19.33
CA ILE A 387 -31.42 -13.58 18.26
C ILE A 387 -31.98 -12.29 17.65
N ILE A 388 -33.29 -12.24 17.38
CA ILE A 388 -33.97 -11.06 16.83
C ILE A 388 -33.84 -9.85 17.78
N HIS A 389 -34.04 -10.04 19.09
CA HIS A 389 -33.91 -8.94 20.07
C HIS A 389 -32.49 -8.34 20.11
N LEU A 390 -31.46 -9.19 19.96
CA LEU A 390 -30.08 -8.71 19.86
C LEU A 390 -29.83 -7.96 18.55
N LEU A 391 -30.36 -8.47 17.42
CA LEU A 391 -30.25 -7.82 16.13
C LEU A 391 -31.09 -6.52 16.06
N ASP A 392 -32.22 -6.42 16.75
CA ASP A 392 -32.95 -5.16 16.92
C ASP A 392 -32.08 -4.12 17.64
N SER A 393 -31.38 -4.53 18.69
CA SER A 393 -30.41 -3.67 19.40
C SER A 393 -29.23 -3.29 18.52
N ALA A 394 -28.74 -4.21 17.68
CA ALA A 394 -27.66 -3.97 16.73
C ALA A 394 -28.07 -2.88 15.71
N VAL A 395 -29.23 -3.06 15.06
CA VAL A 395 -29.73 -2.12 14.06
C VAL A 395 -30.03 -0.76 14.67
N ALA A 396 -30.61 -0.72 15.89
CA ALA A 396 -30.92 0.53 16.58
C ALA A 396 -29.68 1.32 17.02
N ALA A 397 -28.54 0.66 17.24
CA ALA A 397 -27.29 1.27 17.68
C ALA A 397 -26.35 1.66 16.50
N GLN A 398 -26.72 1.35 15.26
CA GLN A 398 -25.93 1.67 14.06
C GLN A 398 -26.56 2.84 13.28
N PRO A 399 -25.75 3.68 12.60
CA PRO A 399 -26.29 4.68 11.68
C PRO A 399 -27.01 3.99 10.49
N PRO A 400 -28.02 4.64 9.88
CA PRO A 400 -28.76 4.05 8.76
C PRO A 400 -28.00 4.14 7.43
N ASP A 401 -26.82 3.55 7.40
CA ASP A 401 -25.93 3.46 6.24
C ASP A 401 -25.44 2.02 6.00
N THR A 402 -24.44 1.85 5.15
CA THR A 402 -23.88 0.53 4.82
C THR A 402 -23.32 -0.22 6.03
N THR A 403 -23.02 0.43 7.14
CA THR A 403 -22.53 -0.24 8.36
C THR A 403 -23.60 -1.08 9.03
N ALA A 404 -24.87 -0.66 8.93
CA ALA A 404 -26.00 -1.42 9.46
C ALA A 404 -26.41 -2.61 8.56
N ALA A 405 -25.97 -2.65 7.32
CA ALA A 405 -26.41 -3.66 6.35
C ALA A 405 -26.25 -5.12 6.83
N PRO A 406 -25.12 -5.53 7.45
CA PRO A 406 -24.98 -6.91 7.96
C PRO A 406 -26.02 -7.26 9.04
N SER A 407 -26.29 -6.35 9.96
CA SER A 407 -27.26 -6.55 11.05
C SER A 407 -28.70 -6.63 10.52
N VAL A 408 -29.05 -5.77 9.56
CA VAL A 408 -30.37 -5.78 8.90
C VAL A 408 -30.57 -7.06 8.10
N LEU A 409 -29.56 -7.48 7.29
CA LEU A 409 -29.65 -8.71 6.52
C LEU A 409 -29.84 -9.93 7.44
N GLU A 410 -29.04 -10.02 8.49
CA GLU A 410 -29.08 -11.16 9.38
C GLU A 410 -30.41 -11.23 10.17
N ARG A 411 -30.99 -10.07 10.53
CA ARG A 411 -32.32 -9.99 11.13
C ARG A 411 -33.39 -10.46 10.14
N GLY A 412 -33.34 -10.01 8.91
CA GLY A 412 -34.22 -10.44 7.83
C GLY A 412 -34.14 -11.95 7.58
N LEU A 413 -32.94 -12.51 7.52
CA LEU A 413 -32.72 -13.95 7.39
C LEU A 413 -33.28 -14.74 8.58
N THR A 414 -33.17 -14.20 9.80
CA THR A 414 -33.70 -14.82 11.01
C THR A 414 -35.23 -14.80 11.00
N TYR A 415 -35.86 -13.68 10.61
CA TYR A 415 -37.30 -13.61 10.39
C TYR A 415 -37.77 -14.58 9.32
N TYR A 416 -37.04 -14.70 8.21
CA TYR A 416 -37.39 -15.60 7.11
C TYR A 416 -37.36 -17.08 7.57
N ARG A 417 -36.32 -17.50 8.31
CA ARG A 417 -36.24 -18.84 8.91
C ARG A 417 -37.38 -19.12 9.90
N ALA A 418 -37.74 -18.11 10.68
CA ALA A 418 -38.87 -18.17 11.60
C ALA A 418 -40.24 -18.12 10.89
N ASN A 419 -40.30 -18.13 9.56
CA ASN A 419 -41.49 -17.98 8.71
C ASN A 419 -42.28 -16.67 8.97
N LYS A 420 -41.61 -15.63 9.50
CA LYS A 420 -42.14 -14.29 9.67
C LYS A 420 -41.87 -13.47 8.41
N LEU A 421 -42.61 -13.78 7.33
CA LEU A 421 -42.29 -13.30 5.99
C LEU A 421 -42.35 -11.76 5.87
N ARG A 422 -43.35 -11.09 6.45
CA ARG A 422 -43.50 -9.63 6.33
C ARG A 422 -42.35 -8.83 6.97
N PRO A 423 -41.92 -9.09 8.22
CA PRO A 423 -40.72 -8.48 8.78
C PRO A 423 -39.45 -8.81 7.95
N ALA A 424 -39.31 -10.06 7.49
CA ALA A 424 -38.18 -10.46 6.64
C ALA A 424 -38.10 -9.61 5.36
N PHE A 425 -39.24 -9.48 4.67
CA PHE A 425 -39.33 -8.66 3.45
C PHE A 425 -38.95 -7.18 3.69
N ILE A 426 -39.42 -6.60 4.80
CA ILE A 426 -39.07 -5.21 5.17
C ILE A 426 -37.55 -5.07 5.34
N ASP A 427 -36.92 -6.00 6.07
CA ASP A 427 -35.46 -6.00 6.28
C ASP A 427 -34.69 -6.23 4.97
N PHE A 428 -35.17 -7.11 4.10
CA PHE A 428 -34.53 -7.32 2.80
C PHE A 428 -34.61 -6.08 1.91
N CYS A 429 -35.74 -5.37 1.92
CA CYS A 429 -35.86 -4.08 1.21
C CYS A 429 -34.96 -3.00 1.83
N GLN A 430 -34.84 -2.95 3.15
CA GLN A 430 -33.94 -2.03 3.84
C GLN A 430 -32.47 -2.34 3.49
N TYR A 431 -32.06 -3.61 3.54
CA TYR A 431 -30.72 -4.04 3.14
C TYR A 431 -30.39 -3.64 1.70
N ASP A 432 -31.31 -3.91 0.76
CA ASP A 432 -31.14 -3.57 -0.65
C ASP A 432 -30.95 -2.05 -0.84
N SER A 433 -31.73 -1.24 -0.13
CA SER A 433 -31.58 0.21 -0.11
C SER A 433 -30.23 0.67 0.46
N LEU A 434 -29.80 0.12 1.60
CA LEU A 434 -28.49 0.42 2.20
C LEU A 434 -27.32 0.07 1.27
N MET A 435 -27.45 -1.07 0.57
CA MET A 435 -26.46 -1.55 -0.40
C MET A 435 -26.57 -0.86 -1.76
N LYS A 436 -27.61 -0.03 -1.99
CA LYS A 436 -27.85 0.66 -3.26
C LYS A 436 -27.92 -0.30 -4.45
N GLY A 437 -28.63 -1.41 -4.30
CA GLY A 437 -28.77 -2.44 -5.34
C GLY A 437 -27.53 -3.30 -5.59
N ARG A 438 -26.54 -3.27 -4.70
CA ARG A 438 -25.30 -4.07 -4.82
C ARG A 438 -25.33 -5.35 -4.00
N GLY A 439 -26.50 -5.96 -3.84
CA GLY A 439 -26.65 -7.27 -3.23
C GLY A 439 -26.04 -8.38 -4.10
N THR A 440 -25.76 -9.55 -3.49
CA THR A 440 -25.28 -10.73 -4.21
C THR A 440 -26.45 -11.45 -4.91
N HIS A 441 -26.16 -12.31 -5.91
CA HIS A 441 -27.19 -13.16 -6.51
C HIS A 441 -27.93 -14.02 -5.48
N THR A 442 -27.23 -14.52 -4.46
CA THR A 442 -27.83 -15.31 -3.38
C THR A 442 -28.81 -14.49 -2.55
N PHE A 443 -28.50 -13.22 -2.27
CA PHE A 443 -29.41 -12.31 -1.58
C PHE A 443 -30.71 -12.11 -2.38
N TYR A 444 -30.62 -11.77 -3.66
CA TYR A 444 -31.81 -11.58 -4.51
C TYR A 444 -32.62 -12.86 -4.66
N TYR A 445 -31.97 -14.01 -4.69
CA TYR A 445 -32.66 -15.30 -4.69
C TYR A 445 -33.45 -15.53 -3.39
N ILE A 446 -32.88 -15.24 -2.22
CA ILE A 446 -33.60 -15.38 -0.93
C ILE A 446 -34.74 -14.36 -0.84
N LYS A 447 -34.53 -13.12 -1.27
CA LYS A 447 -35.57 -12.08 -1.33
C LYS A 447 -36.70 -12.51 -2.25
N TYR A 448 -36.39 -13.01 -3.45
CA TYR A 448 -37.34 -13.63 -4.36
C TYR A 448 -38.16 -14.72 -3.66
N GLN A 449 -37.52 -15.67 -2.95
CA GLN A 449 -38.22 -16.74 -2.26
C GLN A 449 -39.22 -16.20 -1.20
N CYS A 450 -38.83 -15.18 -0.48
CA CYS A 450 -39.71 -14.50 0.48
C CYS A 450 -40.91 -13.87 -0.21
N GLU A 451 -40.71 -13.16 -1.29
CA GLU A 451 -41.76 -12.50 -2.08
C GLU A 451 -42.73 -13.52 -2.74
N ASN A 452 -42.18 -14.60 -3.30
CA ASN A 452 -42.98 -15.68 -3.87
C ASN A 452 -43.89 -16.36 -2.84
N LYS A 453 -43.37 -16.61 -1.60
CA LYS A 453 -44.19 -17.09 -0.47
C LYS A 453 -45.28 -16.10 -0.03
N MET A 454 -45.02 -14.81 -0.19
CA MET A 454 -45.99 -13.75 0.09
C MET A 454 -46.94 -13.46 -1.07
N HIS A 455 -46.82 -14.18 -2.19
CA HIS A 455 -47.58 -13.96 -3.42
C HIS A 455 -47.34 -12.59 -4.09
N LEU A 456 -46.17 -11.97 -3.80
CA LEU A 456 -45.73 -10.71 -4.42
C LEU A 456 -45.04 -11.01 -5.76
N TYR A 457 -45.75 -11.62 -6.68
CA TYR A 457 -45.16 -12.22 -7.88
C TYR A 457 -44.41 -11.24 -8.78
N GLN A 458 -44.87 -9.99 -8.90
CA GLN A 458 -44.16 -9.03 -9.73
C GLN A 458 -42.78 -8.66 -9.15
N GLN A 459 -42.71 -8.47 -7.81
CA GLN A 459 -41.44 -8.24 -7.11
C GLN A 459 -40.55 -9.48 -7.24
N ALA A 460 -41.10 -10.64 -6.98
CA ALA A 460 -40.41 -11.93 -7.13
C ALA A 460 -39.77 -12.11 -8.52
N LEU A 461 -40.50 -11.77 -9.60
CA LEU A 461 -39.98 -11.81 -10.95
C LEU A 461 -38.82 -10.83 -11.17
N ASN A 462 -38.90 -9.63 -10.58
CA ASN A 462 -37.84 -8.65 -10.71
C ASN A 462 -36.55 -9.12 -9.98
N ASP A 463 -36.69 -9.65 -8.76
CA ASP A 463 -35.54 -10.05 -7.95
C ASP A 463 -34.91 -11.35 -8.46
N ILE A 464 -35.69 -12.31 -8.93
CA ILE A 464 -35.11 -13.53 -9.58
C ILE A 464 -34.40 -13.18 -10.90
N ALA A 465 -34.95 -12.24 -11.69
CA ALA A 465 -34.28 -11.74 -12.89
C ALA A 465 -32.94 -11.05 -12.53
N HIS A 466 -32.91 -10.31 -11.44
CA HIS A 466 -31.67 -9.68 -10.95
C HIS A 466 -30.64 -10.75 -10.52
N ALA A 467 -31.08 -11.81 -9.82
CA ALA A 467 -30.21 -12.94 -9.47
C ALA A 467 -29.61 -13.61 -10.72
N ILE A 468 -30.43 -13.80 -11.81
CA ILE A 468 -29.98 -14.34 -13.10
C ILE A 468 -28.91 -13.42 -13.73
N VAL A 469 -29.12 -12.11 -13.74
CA VAL A 469 -28.15 -11.16 -14.31
C VAL A 469 -26.78 -11.26 -13.60
N LEU A 470 -26.79 -11.44 -12.28
CA LEU A 470 -25.58 -11.54 -11.46
C LEU A 470 -24.90 -12.93 -11.54
N ASN A 471 -25.69 -14.00 -11.79
CA ASN A 471 -25.15 -15.35 -11.98
C ASN A 471 -25.95 -16.11 -13.04
N ARG A 472 -25.53 -15.96 -14.28
CA ARG A 472 -26.20 -16.59 -15.45
C ARG A 472 -25.98 -18.09 -15.55
N ALA A 473 -25.06 -18.66 -14.81
CA ALA A 473 -24.71 -20.07 -14.87
C ALA A 473 -25.55 -20.95 -13.91
N GLU A 474 -26.47 -20.34 -13.13
CA GLU A 474 -27.29 -21.06 -12.16
C GLU A 474 -28.67 -21.41 -12.77
N PRO A 475 -28.91 -22.67 -13.19
CA PRO A 475 -30.14 -23.06 -13.89
C PRO A 475 -31.40 -22.96 -12.99
N THR A 476 -31.22 -23.14 -11.68
CA THR A 476 -32.33 -23.06 -10.71
C THR A 476 -33.07 -21.73 -10.81
N TYR A 477 -32.35 -20.63 -11.03
CA TYR A 477 -32.96 -19.30 -11.11
C TYR A 477 -33.91 -19.17 -12.30
N TYR A 478 -33.54 -19.74 -13.44
CA TYR A 478 -34.42 -19.76 -14.63
C TYR A 478 -35.67 -20.63 -14.41
N ALA A 479 -35.49 -21.83 -13.83
CA ALA A 479 -36.61 -22.70 -13.53
C ALA A 479 -37.61 -22.05 -12.55
N GLU A 480 -37.09 -21.42 -11.49
CA GLU A 480 -37.89 -20.68 -10.51
C GLU A 480 -38.61 -19.47 -11.14
N MET A 481 -37.92 -18.70 -11.99
CA MET A 481 -38.53 -17.58 -12.72
C MET A 481 -39.65 -18.06 -13.63
N ALA A 482 -39.39 -19.08 -14.42
CA ALA A 482 -40.39 -19.66 -15.32
C ALA A 482 -41.59 -20.25 -14.56
N SER A 483 -41.37 -20.86 -13.40
CA SER A 483 -42.42 -21.37 -12.51
C SER A 483 -43.34 -20.22 -12.01
N VAL A 484 -42.81 -19.08 -11.64
CA VAL A 484 -43.62 -17.91 -11.25
C VAL A 484 -44.36 -17.34 -12.44
N GLN A 485 -43.74 -17.26 -13.62
CA GLN A 485 -44.38 -16.81 -14.85
C GLN A 485 -45.62 -17.71 -15.21
N LEU A 486 -45.51 -19.03 -15.05
CA LEU A 486 -46.65 -19.92 -15.17
C LEU A 486 -47.76 -19.60 -14.15
N LYS A 487 -47.42 -19.40 -12.89
CA LYS A 487 -48.40 -19.08 -11.83
C LYS A 487 -49.20 -17.81 -12.12
N VAL A 488 -48.61 -16.87 -12.84
CA VAL A 488 -49.28 -15.61 -13.23
C VAL A 488 -49.81 -15.63 -14.67
N GLY A 489 -49.81 -16.77 -15.33
CA GLY A 489 -50.37 -16.95 -16.68
C GLY A 489 -49.52 -16.42 -17.84
N GLN A 490 -48.25 -16.11 -17.59
CA GLN A 490 -47.29 -15.61 -18.60
C GLN A 490 -46.61 -16.81 -19.33
N ASN A 491 -47.39 -17.64 -20.00
CA ASN A 491 -46.92 -18.90 -20.58
C ASN A 491 -45.85 -18.72 -21.65
N GLU A 492 -45.97 -17.69 -22.52
CA GLU A 492 -44.93 -17.37 -23.51
C GLU A 492 -43.61 -16.99 -22.87
N ASN A 493 -43.64 -16.15 -21.82
CA ASN A 493 -42.45 -15.76 -21.09
C ASN A 493 -41.79 -16.96 -20.40
N ALA A 494 -42.61 -17.87 -19.83
CA ALA A 494 -42.11 -19.10 -19.21
C ALA A 494 -41.35 -19.98 -20.23
N ILE A 495 -41.87 -20.09 -21.47
CA ILE A 495 -41.18 -20.82 -22.55
C ILE A 495 -39.84 -20.14 -22.87
N GLN A 496 -39.84 -18.82 -23.09
CA GLN A 496 -38.59 -18.06 -23.37
C GLN A 496 -37.56 -18.22 -22.25
N THR A 497 -38.02 -18.17 -21.00
CA THR A 497 -37.12 -18.37 -19.84
C THR A 497 -36.57 -19.79 -19.80
N THR A 498 -37.37 -20.81 -20.13
CA THR A 498 -36.87 -22.18 -20.23
C THR A 498 -35.95 -22.38 -21.44
N ASP A 499 -36.12 -21.65 -22.55
CA ASP A 499 -35.15 -21.64 -23.66
C ASP A 499 -33.78 -21.12 -23.23
N LEU A 500 -33.73 -20.09 -22.34
CA LEU A 500 -32.49 -19.61 -21.75
C LEU A 500 -31.89 -20.63 -20.76
N ALA A 501 -32.73 -21.29 -19.96
CA ALA A 501 -32.28 -22.34 -19.05
C ALA A 501 -31.61 -23.50 -19.79
N LEU A 502 -32.16 -23.89 -20.95
CA LEU A 502 -31.63 -24.97 -21.79
C LEU A 502 -30.27 -24.62 -22.44
N GLN A 503 -29.89 -23.33 -22.49
CA GLN A 503 -28.54 -22.95 -22.89
C GLN A 503 -27.53 -23.20 -21.76
N VAL A 504 -27.98 -23.33 -20.52
CA VAL A 504 -27.13 -23.61 -19.34
C VAL A 504 -27.06 -25.11 -19.08
N THR A 505 -28.23 -25.80 -19.07
CA THR A 505 -28.31 -27.26 -18.86
C THR A 505 -29.56 -27.83 -19.49
N ASP A 506 -29.43 -29.05 -20.01
CA ASP A 506 -30.56 -29.89 -20.49
C ASP A 506 -30.82 -31.11 -19.58
N GLN A 507 -30.20 -31.14 -18.39
CA GLN A 507 -30.28 -32.23 -17.43
C GLN A 507 -31.21 -31.94 -16.25
N ASP A 508 -31.82 -30.76 -16.18
CA ASP A 508 -32.76 -30.38 -15.12
C ASP A 508 -34.20 -30.70 -15.56
N PRO A 509 -34.89 -31.70 -14.96
CA PRO A 509 -36.24 -32.08 -15.33
C PRO A 509 -37.28 -31.00 -15.05
N ASP A 510 -37.08 -30.12 -14.07
CA ASP A 510 -38.01 -29.03 -13.76
C ASP A 510 -38.22 -28.10 -14.96
N ILE A 511 -37.14 -27.81 -15.72
CA ILE A 511 -37.23 -27.01 -16.95
C ILE A 511 -38.23 -27.60 -17.93
N PHE A 512 -38.18 -28.91 -18.14
CA PHE A 512 -39.05 -29.60 -19.07
C PHE A 512 -40.49 -29.77 -18.55
N ILE A 513 -40.68 -29.94 -17.23
CA ILE A 513 -42.00 -29.92 -16.59
C ILE A 513 -42.66 -28.56 -16.80
N ILE A 514 -41.97 -27.48 -16.51
CA ILE A 514 -42.49 -26.11 -16.68
C ILE A 514 -42.82 -25.84 -18.13
N ARG A 515 -41.93 -26.21 -19.05
CA ARG A 515 -42.10 -26.07 -20.48
C ARG A 515 -43.31 -26.85 -20.98
N GLY A 516 -43.48 -28.09 -20.52
CA GLY A 516 -44.61 -28.95 -20.86
C GLY A 516 -45.94 -28.35 -20.37
N ILE A 517 -45.98 -27.83 -19.15
CA ILE A 517 -47.18 -27.16 -18.62
C ILE A 517 -47.48 -25.90 -19.46
N ALA A 518 -46.48 -25.07 -19.75
CA ALA A 518 -46.65 -23.84 -20.53
C ALA A 518 -47.25 -24.13 -21.92
N PHE A 519 -46.71 -25.09 -22.65
CA PHE A 519 -47.25 -25.51 -23.96
C PHE A 519 -48.65 -26.09 -23.84
N GLY A 520 -48.92 -26.88 -22.79
CA GLY A 520 -50.24 -27.46 -22.54
C GLY A 520 -51.33 -26.42 -22.32
N GLU A 521 -51.05 -25.40 -21.47
CA GLU A 521 -51.95 -24.28 -21.21
C GLU A 521 -52.17 -23.40 -22.46
N MET A 522 -51.17 -23.34 -23.37
CA MET A 522 -51.29 -22.71 -24.68
C MET A 522 -51.96 -23.61 -25.76
N LYS A 523 -52.46 -24.77 -25.39
CA LYS A 523 -53.09 -25.77 -26.30
C LYS A 523 -52.16 -26.31 -27.40
N GLN A 524 -50.84 -26.24 -27.21
CA GLN A 524 -49.82 -26.80 -28.10
C GLN A 524 -49.46 -28.22 -27.64
N LYS A 525 -50.42 -29.15 -27.81
CA LYS A 525 -50.40 -30.53 -27.28
C LYS A 525 -49.13 -31.28 -27.64
N ASP A 526 -48.72 -31.27 -28.92
CA ASP A 526 -47.56 -32.05 -29.37
C ASP A 526 -46.25 -31.60 -28.67
N LYS A 527 -46.04 -30.28 -28.54
CA LYS A 527 -44.88 -29.71 -27.85
C LYS A 527 -44.93 -29.95 -26.34
N ALA A 528 -46.14 -29.94 -25.76
CA ALA A 528 -46.31 -30.26 -24.35
C ALA A 528 -45.88 -31.70 -24.06
N LEU A 529 -46.34 -32.65 -24.88
CA LEU A 529 -46.01 -34.07 -24.74
C LEU A 529 -44.51 -34.34 -24.98
N GLU A 530 -43.90 -33.65 -25.96
CA GLU A 530 -42.46 -33.74 -26.21
C GLU A 530 -41.63 -33.31 -24.96
N ALA A 531 -41.93 -32.13 -24.39
CA ALA A 531 -41.24 -31.65 -23.21
C ALA A 531 -41.43 -32.57 -22.00
N LEU A 532 -42.66 -33.02 -21.74
CA LEU A 532 -42.98 -33.92 -20.64
C LEU A 532 -42.31 -35.28 -20.77
N ASN A 533 -42.23 -35.84 -22.00
CA ASN A 533 -41.49 -37.08 -22.23
C ASN A 533 -40.00 -36.92 -21.97
N LYS A 534 -39.43 -35.73 -22.24
CA LYS A 534 -38.04 -35.43 -21.89
C LYS A 534 -37.85 -35.38 -20.36
N ALA A 535 -38.77 -34.73 -19.62
CA ALA A 535 -38.76 -34.73 -18.16
C ALA A 535 -38.86 -36.17 -17.59
N LYS A 536 -39.73 -37.00 -18.17
CA LYS A 536 -39.85 -38.42 -17.81
C LYS A 536 -38.55 -39.18 -18.05
N ALA A 537 -37.92 -38.96 -19.20
CA ALA A 537 -36.64 -39.60 -19.51
C ALA A 537 -35.52 -39.20 -18.54
N LEU A 538 -35.60 -38.00 -17.91
CA LEU A 538 -34.71 -37.52 -16.85
C LEU A 538 -35.14 -38.03 -15.46
N GLY A 539 -36.17 -38.87 -15.35
CA GLY A 539 -36.58 -39.53 -14.13
C GLY A 539 -37.62 -38.79 -13.28
N ASP A 540 -38.31 -37.79 -13.80
CA ASP A 540 -39.31 -37.05 -13.05
C ASP A 540 -40.67 -37.71 -13.08
N GLU A 541 -41.13 -38.23 -11.94
CA GLU A 541 -42.40 -38.94 -11.78
C GLU A 541 -43.64 -38.05 -12.00
N ARG A 542 -43.50 -36.71 -11.87
CA ARG A 542 -44.61 -35.77 -12.13
C ARG A 542 -45.03 -35.77 -13.59
N ALA A 543 -44.09 -36.12 -14.48
CA ALA A 543 -44.30 -36.11 -15.93
C ALA A 543 -45.44 -37.04 -16.35
N ASP A 544 -45.57 -38.23 -15.75
CA ASP A 544 -46.61 -39.21 -16.15
C ASP A 544 -48.03 -38.65 -15.97
N LYS A 545 -48.30 -38.01 -14.84
CA LYS A 545 -49.62 -37.38 -14.57
C LYS A 545 -49.92 -36.24 -15.53
N LEU A 546 -48.89 -35.44 -15.88
CA LEU A 546 -49.02 -34.31 -16.79
C LEU A 546 -49.21 -34.79 -18.24
N ILE A 547 -48.55 -35.86 -18.66
CA ILE A 547 -48.73 -36.49 -19.97
C ILE A 547 -50.19 -36.96 -20.12
N GLU A 548 -50.78 -37.61 -19.11
CA GLU A 548 -52.18 -38.00 -19.12
C GLU A 548 -53.12 -36.79 -19.19
N LYS A 549 -52.83 -35.70 -18.49
CA LYS A 549 -53.63 -34.46 -18.52
C LYS A 549 -53.69 -33.83 -19.91
N TYR A 550 -52.62 -33.89 -20.67
CA TYR A 550 -52.50 -33.21 -21.96
C TYR A 550 -52.60 -34.14 -23.17
N LYS A 551 -52.80 -35.49 -22.98
CA LYS A 551 -53.20 -36.41 -24.00
C LYS A 551 -54.66 -36.18 -24.45
#